data_a0e3f2a298fe42d566da927399aa79fc
#
_entry.id   a0e3f2a298fe42d566da927399aa79fc
#
_cell.length_a   1.000
_cell.length_b   1.000
_cell.length_c   1.000
_cell.angle_alpha   90.00
_cell.angle_beta   90.00
_cell.angle_gamma   90.00
#
_symmetry.space_group_name_H-M   'P 1'
#
loop_
_entity.id
_entity.type
_entity.pdbx_description
1 polymer ?
#
loop_
_entity_poly.entity_id
_entity_poly.type
_entity_poly.pdbx_seq_one_letter_code
_entity_poly.pdbx_strand_id
1 'polypeptide(L)'
;MSTISIFDEKYDDGYYHIGKDVEEHPEATIYIIWSRRGPGKTYGGLRYPYIKGIKTIYMKRTKVDVQTICTYTGDPEFDPSPWKPLNRDFGTNVKPQMVDRDLGLGAFYNCDKDDKPVGSPLSYIMALNKVKSIKGMDFSEADWIIFDEFIPQAGEIVRYAEGEMLLDFYMTINRDRQKRGRPPLKLMLFANAEDISTPITNALEVVDTMAEMGAKKENVYEDKLRRIFFRHISFDEFPLSEAEKDGMYYTMYGTAWWDKTYGGEFSGNDFSNVCDMSIKRFRCLYHLHYRKNHDIYIYINPNTGMYYVTTSKGQYIKSFNLDKENDQKRYWLDVGIDLRAACIEDRMRFKRYSFYDLIVNFKKFYET
;
A
#
# COMPACT_ATOMS: atom_id res chain seq x y z
N MET A 1 -30.37 -23.01 -11.60
CA MET A 1 -29.65 -21.75 -11.82
C MET A 1 -28.45 -22.07 -12.71
N SER A 2 -28.26 -21.40 -13.84
CA SER A 2 -27.08 -21.59 -14.67
C SER A 2 -25.89 -21.08 -13.86
N THR A 3 -24.92 -21.97 -13.60
CA THR A 3 -23.68 -21.57 -12.89
C THR A 3 -22.92 -20.60 -13.79
N ILE A 4 -22.72 -19.38 -13.36
CA ILE A 4 -21.94 -18.37 -14.07
C ILE A 4 -20.50 -18.85 -14.09
N SER A 5 -19.87 -18.83 -15.28
CA SER A 5 -18.46 -19.24 -15.40
C SER A 5 -17.52 -18.17 -14.84
N ILE A 6 -16.48 -18.59 -14.13
CA ILE A 6 -15.42 -17.67 -13.69
C ILE A 6 -14.74 -16.96 -14.87
N PHE A 7 -14.80 -17.54 -16.05
CA PHE A 7 -14.26 -16.99 -17.31
C PHE A 7 -15.18 -16.02 -18.03
N ASP A 8 -16.38 -15.72 -17.48
CA ASP A 8 -17.26 -14.71 -18.05
C ASP A 8 -16.75 -13.30 -17.75
N GLU A 9 -16.08 -12.70 -18.72
CA GLU A 9 -15.51 -11.34 -18.61
C GLU A 9 -16.60 -10.25 -18.52
N LYS A 10 -17.82 -10.55 -18.90
CA LYS A 10 -18.97 -9.60 -18.84
C LYS A 10 -19.75 -9.70 -17.53
N TYR A 11 -19.31 -10.57 -16.63
CA TYR A 11 -19.97 -10.72 -15.35
C TYR A 11 -19.82 -9.45 -14.51
N ASP A 12 -20.92 -8.75 -14.34
CA ASP A 12 -21.04 -7.58 -13.46
C ASP A 12 -21.69 -8.02 -12.14
N ASP A 13 -20.90 -8.00 -11.09
CA ASP A 13 -21.30 -8.39 -9.74
C ASP A 13 -21.36 -7.18 -8.78
N GLY A 14 -21.19 -5.97 -9.32
CA GLY A 14 -21.13 -4.74 -8.52
C GLY A 14 -19.83 -4.55 -7.76
N TYR A 15 -18.82 -5.41 -7.99
CA TYR A 15 -17.49 -5.29 -7.40
C TYR A 15 -16.48 -4.67 -8.36
N TYR A 16 -15.40 -4.16 -7.78
CA TYR A 16 -14.25 -3.67 -8.53
C TYR A 16 -13.44 -4.84 -9.12
N HIS A 17 -13.15 -4.76 -10.40
CA HIS A 17 -12.31 -5.71 -11.12
C HIS A 17 -11.09 -5.00 -11.72
N ILE A 18 -9.89 -5.36 -11.27
CA ILE A 18 -8.62 -4.76 -11.70
C ILE A 18 -8.33 -4.94 -13.20
N GLY A 19 -8.99 -5.88 -13.86
CA GLY A 19 -8.75 -6.18 -15.28
C GLY A 19 -8.90 -4.96 -16.18
N LYS A 20 -9.92 -4.14 -15.94
CA LYS A 20 -10.15 -2.91 -16.70
C LYS A 20 -8.97 -1.94 -16.59
N ASP A 21 -8.52 -1.68 -15.36
CA ASP A 21 -7.40 -0.76 -15.13
C ASP A 21 -6.09 -1.27 -15.77
N VAL A 22 -5.85 -2.58 -15.72
CA VAL A 22 -4.66 -3.20 -16.33
C VAL A 22 -4.71 -3.14 -17.86
N GLU A 23 -5.88 -3.32 -18.44
CA GLU A 23 -6.08 -3.29 -19.90
C GLU A 23 -6.03 -1.85 -20.44
N GLU A 24 -6.52 -0.86 -19.68
CA GLU A 24 -6.48 0.56 -20.05
C GLU A 24 -5.07 1.19 -19.80
N HIS A 25 -4.32 0.67 -18.82
CA HIS A 25 -2.99 1.17 -18.43
C HIS A 25 -1.90 0.09 -18.47
N PRO A 26 -1.72 -0.62 -19.61
CA PRO A 26 -0.86 -1.81 -19.69
C PRO A 26 0.62 -1.52 -19.43
N GLU A 27 1.07 -0.28 -19.65
CA GLU A 27 2.47 0.14 -19.45
C GLU A 27 2.82 0.37 -17.99
N ALA A 28 1.84 0.49 -17.10
CA ALA A 28 2.10 0.61 -15.68
C ALA A 28 2.76 -0.67 -15.14
N THR A 29 3.75 -0.47 -14.29
CA THR A 29 4.51 -1.54 -13.63
C THR A 29 4.05 -1.73 -12.20
N ILE A 30 3.63 -0.64 -11.54
CA ILE A 30 3.12 -0.62 -10.17
C ILE A 30 1.70 -0.08 -10.22
N TYR A 31 0.77 -0.81 -9.59
CA TYR A 31 -0.61 -0.40 -9.42
C TYR A 31 -0.88 -0.24 -7.93
N ILE A 32 -1.25 0.96 -7.50
CA ILE A 32 -1.58 1.29 -6.11
C ILE A 32 -3.07 1.53 -6.03
N ILE A 33 -3.79 0.62 -5.38
CA ILE A 33 -5.25 0.59 -5.38
C ILE A 33 -5.75 0.60 -3.94
N TRP A 34 -6.48 1.65 -3.59
CA TRP A 34 -7.05 1.77 -2.24
C TRP A 34 -8.52 2.12 -2.27
N SER A 35 -9.19 1.75 -1.19
CA SER A 35 -10.62 1.99 -1.03
C SER A 35 -11.04 1.79 0.43
N ARG A 36 -12.34 1.90 0.69
CA ARG A 36 -12.97 1.27 1.85
C ARG A 36 -12.81 -0.25 1.83
N ARG A 37 -13.24 -0.93 2.87
CA ARG A 37 -13.41 -2.40 2.86
C ARG A 37 -14.60 -2.78 1.97
N GLY A 38 -14.52 -3.94 1.33
CA GLY A 38 -15.63 -4.57 0.63
C GLY A 38 -15.75 -4.38 -0.89
N PRO A 39 -15.20 -3.36 -1.58
CA PRO A 39 -15.46 -3.17 -3.03
C PRO A 39 -14.82 -4.23 -3.94
N GLY A 40 -14.15 -5.27 -3.42
CA GLY A 40 -13.72 -6.40 -4.24
C GLY A 40 -12.26 -6.38 -4.72
N LYS A 41 -11.37 -5.54 -4.15
CA LYS A 41 -9.94 -5.48 -4.56
C LYS A 41 -9.29 -6.87 -4.63
N THR A 42 -9.33 -7.61 -3.53
CA THR A 42 -8.74 -8.96 -3.45
C THR A 42 -9.46 -9.95 -4.36
N TYR A 43 -10.78 -9.88 -4.42
CA TYR A 43 -11.62 -10.72 -5.28
C TYR A 43 -11.26 -10.55 -6.77
N GLY A 44 -11.28 -9.32 -7.29
CA GLY A 44 -10.89 -9.03 -8.65
C GLY A 44 -9.41 -9.29 -8.92
N GLY A 45 -8.55 -9.01 -7.92
CA GLY A 45 -7.11 -9.27 -7.97
C GLY A 45 -6.73 -10.73 -8.09
N LEU A 46 -7.54 -11.64 -7.57
CA LEU A 46 -7.35 -13.10 -7.74
C LEU A 46 -8.04 -13.62 -9.01
N ARG A 47 -9.25 -13.15 -9.30
CA ARG A 47 -10.04 -13.59 -10.45
C ARG A 47 -9.38 -13.29 -11.79
N TYR A 48 -8.94 -12.05 -12.01
CA TYR A 48 -8.37 -11.66 -13.30
C TYR A 48 -7.13 -12.46 -13.69
N PRO A 49 -6.10 -12.61 -12.83
CA PRO A 49 -4.96 -13.48 -13.15
C PRO A 49 -5.35 -14.93 -13.43
N TYR A 50 -6.32 -15.46 -12.69
CA TYR A 50 -6.81 -16.83 -12.92
C TYR A 50 -7.40 -16.98 -14.33
N ILE A 51 -8.26 -16.06 -14.76
CA ILE A 51 -8.88 -16.05 -16.09
C ILE A 51 -7.83 -15.96 -17.20
N LYS A 52 -6.83 -15.11 -17.02
CA LYS A 52 -5.78 -14.84 -18.01
C LYS A 52 -4.61 -15.84 -17.93
N GLY A 53 -4.64 -16.81 -17.01
CA GLY A 53 -3.54 -17.77 -16.81
C GLY A 53 -2.24 -17.12 -16.33
N ILE A 54 -2.33 -15.99 -15.64
CA ILE A 54 -1.20 -15.24 -15.11
C ILE A 54 -0.78 -15.87 -13.79
N LYS A 55 0.47 -16.35 -13.69
CA LYS A 55 1.02 -16.85 -12.45
C LYS A 55 1.37 -15.70 -11.51
N THR A 56 0.98 -15.80 -10.24
CA THR A 56 1.14 -14.70 -9.28
C THR A 56 1.92 -15.12 -8.04
N ILE A 57 2.40 -14.11 -7.31
CA ILE A 57 2.82 -14.21 -5.91
C ILE A 57 1.83 -13.42 -5.08
N TYR A 58 1.04 -14.10 -4.25
CA TYR A 58 0.15 -13.48 -3.29
C TYR A 58 0.91 -13.22 -2.00
N MET A 59 1.12 -11.96 -1.69
CA MET A 59 1.95 -11.53 -0.56
C MET A 59 1.09 -11.02 0.59
N LYS A 60 1.45 -11.42 1.79
CA LYS A 60 0.98 -10.86 3.06
C LYS A 60 2.17 -10.29 3.86
N ARG A 61 1.90 -9.52 4.90
CA ARG A 61 2.93 -8.86 5.69
C ARG A 61 3.77 -9.84 6.49
N THR A 62 3.11 -10.78 7.17
CA THR A 62 3.76 -11.65 8.15
C THR A 62 3.65 -13.13 7.82
N LYS A 63 4.58 -13.92 8.38
CA LYS A 63 4.53 -15.38 8.33
C LYS A 63 3.22 -15.93 8.93
N VAL A 64 2.71 -15.29 9.98
CA VAL A 64 1.48 -15.71 10.66
C VAL A 64 0.29 -15.58 9.72
N ASP A 65 0.21 -14.50 8.93
CA ASP A 65 -0.86 -14.30 7.95
C ASP A 65 -0.87 -15.41 6.90
N VAL A 66 0.32 -15.79 6.39
CA VAL A 66 0.46 -16.91 5.45
C VAL A 66 0.04 -18.24 6.08
N GLN A 67 0.47 -18.49 7.31
CA GLN A 67 0.09 -19.69 8.04
C GLN A 67 -1.43 -19.74 8.26
N THR A 68 -2.05 -18.63 8.60
CA THR A 68 -3.51 -18.54 8.77
C THR A 68 -4.24 -18.89 7.48
N ILE A 69 -3.84 -18.30 6.35
CA ILE A 69 -4.43 -18.59 5.03
C ILE A 69 -4.30 -20.09 4.70
N CYS A 70 -3.14 -20.70 5.00
CA CYS A 70 -2.88 -22.10 4.69
C CYS A 70 -3.41 -23.09 5.73
N THR A 71 -4.03 -22.61 6.81
CA THR A 71 -4.63 -23.48 7.83
C THR A 71 -6.06 -23.84 7.41
N TYR A 72 -6.17 -24.76 6.47
CA TYR A 72 -7.47 -25.30 6.09
C TYR A 72 -7.78 -26.54 6.93
N THR A 73 -8.91 -26.52 7.60
CA THR A 73 -9.35 -27.62 8.50
C THR A 73 -10.21 -28.67 7.83
N GLY A 74 -10.53 -28.50 6.54
CA GLY A 74 -11.51 -29.32 5.82
C GLY A 74 -12.97 -28.86 6.01
N ASP A 75 -13.22 -27.96 6.93
CA ASP A 75 -14.56 -27.38 7.15
C ASP A 75 -14.73 -26.11 6.30
N PRO A 76 -15.65 -26.09 5.31
CA PRO A 76 -15.87 -24.93 4.46
C PRO A 76 -16.31 -23.68 5.21
N GLU A 77 -16.90 -23.80 6.41
CA GLU A 77 -17.30 -22.64 7.21
C GLU A 77 -16.08 -21.91 7.79
N PHE A 78 -15.01 -22.64 8.08
CA PHE A 78 -13.76 -22.12 8.66
C PHE A 78 -12.62 -21.98 7.63
N ASP A 79 -12.94 -21.84 6.33
CA ASP A 79 -11.95 -21.61 5.29
C ASP A 79 -11.45 -20.15 5.34
N PRO A 80 -10.19 -19.89 5.75
CA PRO A 80 -9.61 -18.54 5.81
C PRO A 80 -9.07 -18.06 4.47
N SER A 81 -9.23 -18.84 3.41
CA SER A 81 -8.68 -18.55 2.10
C SER A 81 -9.37 -17.35 1.45
N PRO A 82 -8.62 -16.42 0.84
CA PRO A 82 -9.20 -15.36 0.02
C PRO A 82 -9.90 -15.89 -1.24
N TRP A 83 -9.73 -17.16 -1.58
CA TRP A 83 -10.44 -17.85 -2.67
C TRP A 83 -11.84 -18.33 -2.29
N LYS A 84 -12.20 -18.36 -1.00
CA LYS A 84 -13.51 -18.84 -0.54
C LYS A 84 -14.69 -18.18 -1.28
N PRO A 85 -14.75 -16.84 -1.46
CA PRO A 85 -15.81 -16.21 -2.23
C PRO A 85 -15.85 -16.65 -3.69
N LEU A 86 -14.70 -16.71 -4.37
CA LEU A 86 -14.60 -17.14 -5.76
C LEU A 86 -15.01 -18.61 -5.94
N ASN A 87 -14.58 -19.48 -5.04
CA ASN A 87 -14.99 -20.90 -5.05
C ASN A 87 -16.51 -21.04 -4.92
N ARG A 88 -17.12 -20.27 -4.00
CA ARG A 88 -18.57 -20.26 -3.82
C ARG A 88 -19.32 -19.76 -5.06
N ASP A 89 -18.87 -18.63 -5.61
CA ASP A 89 -19.60 -17.91 -6.64
C ASP A 89 -19.49 -18.59 -8.02
N PHE A 90 -18.36 -19.24 -8.31
CA PHE A 90 -18.08 -19.84 -9.60
C PHE A 90 -17.95 -21.37 -9.58
N GLY A 91 -18.07 -21.99 -8.41
CA GLY A 91 -17.91 -23.44 -8.29
C GLY A 91 -16.47 -23.93 -8.59
N THR A 92 -15.47 -23.06 -8.45
CA THR A 92 -14.06 -23.45 -8.51
C THR A 92 -13.64 -24.16 -7.22
N ASN A 93 -12.58 -24.96 -7.26
CA ASN A 93 -12.00 -25.59 -6.07
C ASN A 93 -10.52 -25.24 -5.96
N VAL A 94 -10.25 -23.98 -5.59
CA VAL A 94 -8.89 -23.50 -5.36
C VAL A 94 -8.61 -23.50 -3.85
N LYS A 95 -7.58 -24.24 -3.44
CA LYS A 95 -7.20 -24.39 -2.04
C LYS A 95 -5.77 -23.92 -1.78
N PRO A 96 -5.51 -23.29 -0.63
CA PRO A 96 -4.16 -22.99 -0.18
C PRO A 96 -3.50 -24.23 0.42
N GLN A 97 -2.20 -24.38 0.20
CA GLN A 97 -1.39 -25.39 0.85
C GLN A 97 -0.11 -24.79 1.40
N MET A 98 0.29 -25.19 2.60
CA MET A 98 1.57 -24.82 3.18
C MET A 98 2.67 -25.64 2.51
N VAL A 99 3.63 -24.96 1.87
CA VAL A 99 4.81 -25.57 1.25
C VAL A 99 5.96 -25.67 2.26
N ASP A 100 6.25 -24.57 2.96
CA ASP A 100 7.24 -24.52 4.02
C ASP A 100 6.78 -23.59 5.15
N ARG A 101 6.58 -24.19 6.33
CA ARG A 101 6.04 -23.47 7.48
C ARG A 101 7.04 -22.48 8.06
N ASP A 102 8.33 -22.81 8.03
CA ASP A 102 9.37 -21.96 8.65
C ASP A 102 9.72 -20.78 7.78
N LEU A 103 9.68 -20.96 6.48
CA LEU A 103 9.85 -19.88 5.50
C LEU A 103 8.59 -19.03 5.30
N GLY A 104 7.43 -19.44 5.83
CA GLY A 104 6.16 -18.76 5.56
C GLY A 104 5.85 -18.77 4.06
N LEU A 105 6.01 -19.95 3.43
CA LEU A 105 5.77 -20.18 2.02
C LEU A 105 4.60 -21.15 1.85
N GLY A 106 3.61 -20.74 1.10
CA GLY A 106 2.48 -21.56 0.68
C GLY A 106 2.23 -21.42 -0.82
N ALA A 107 1.18 -22.06 -1.30
CA ALA A 107 0.73 -21.92 -2.67
C ALA A 107 -0.77 -22.21 -2.80
N PHE A 108 -1.42 -21.59 -3.78
CA PHE A 108 -2.78 -21.92 -4.19
C PHE A 108 -2.74 -22.91 -5.35
N TYR A 109 -3.58 -23.93 -5.26
CA TYR A 109 -3.73 -24.96 -6.30
C TYR A 109 -5.19 -25.12 -6.69
N ASN A 110 -5.43 -25.45 -7.96
CA ASN A 110 -6.67 -26.14 -8.31
C ASN A 110 -6.65 -27.51 -7.63
N CYS A 111 -7.76 -27.92 -7.06
CA CYS A 111 -7.90 -29.21 -6.40
C CYS A 111 -8.99 -30.06 -7.04
N ASP A 112 -8.83 -31.37 -6.95
CA ASP A 112 -9.85 -32.33 -7.34
C ASP A 112 -10.98 -32.41 -6.28
N LYS A 113 -11.88 -33.39 -6.46
CA LYS A 113 -13.03 -33.61 -5.56
C LYS A 113 -12.63 -34.05 -4.14
N ASP A 114 -11.42 -34.57 -4.00
CA ASP A 114 -10.84 -35.02 -2.73
C ASP A 114 -9.91 -33.97 -2.13
N ASP A 115 -9.99 -32.70 -2.60
CA ASP A 115 -9.15 -31.55 -2.20
C ASP A 115 -7.64 -31.78 -2.44
N LYS A 116 -7.28 -32.67 -3.37
CA LYS A 116 -5.88 -32.90 -3.76
C LYS A 116 -5.45 -31.94 -4.86
N PRO A 117 -4.24 -31.37 -4.79
CA PRO A 117 -3.72 -30.49 -5.83
C PRO A 117 -3.67 -31.13 -7.21
N VAL A 118 -4.07 -30.39 -8.21
CA VAL A 118 -3.99 -30.78 -9.62
C VAL A 118 -3.09 -29.80 -10.36
N GLY A 119 -2.01 -30.31 -10.93
CA GLY A 119 -1.09 -29.50 -11.71
C GLY A 119 -0.12 -28.64 -10.88
N SER A 120 0.40 -27.60 -11.51
CA SER A 120 1.32 -26.66 -10.86
C SER A 120 0.56 -25.59 -10.04
N PRO A 121 1.23 -24.90 -9.09
CA PRO A 121 0.62 -23.81 -8.35
C PRO A 121 0.08 -22.72 -9.28
N LEU A 122 -1.10 -22.20 -8.97
CA LEU A 122 -1.67 -21.01 -9.58
C LEU A 122 -0.94 -19.75 -9.11
N SER A 123 -0.65 -19.74 -7.81
CA SER A 123 -0.01 -18.61 -7.13
C SER A 123 0.83 -19.13 -5.97
N TYR A 124 1.98 -18.50 -5.75
CA TYR A 124 2.73 -18.67 -4.49
C TYR A 124 2.13 -17.76 -3.43
N ILE A 125 2.19 -18.18 -2.15
CA ILE A 125 1.77 -17.36 -1.00
C ILE A 125 3.01 -17.08 -0.18
N MET A 126 3.32 -15.80 0.08
CA MET A 126 4.57 -15.42 0.72
C MET A 126 4.37 -14.32 1.76
N ALA A 127 5.26 -14.33 2.76
CA ALA A 127 5.32 -13.30 3.77
C ALA A 127 6.44 -12.29 3.47
N LEU A 128 6.13 -10.98 3.45
CA LEU A 128 7.12 -9.92 3.24
C LEU A 128 8.28 -10.03 4.25
N ASN A 129 7.98 -10.27 5.52
CA ASN A 129 9.00 -10.39 6.57
C ASN A 129 9.93 -11.60 6.43
N LYS A 130 9.69 -12.49 5.45
CA LYS A 130 10.50 -13.69 5.16
C LYS A 130 11.18 -13.66 3.78
N VAL A 131 10.97 -12.62 2.97
CA VAL A 131 11.51 -12.56 1.59
C VAL A 131 13.02 -12.71 1.53
N LYS A 132 13.77 -12.26 2.56
CA LYS A 132 15.22 -12.45 2.61
C LYS A 132 15.63 -13.92 2.69
N SER A 133 14.85 -14.75 3.34
CA SER A 133 15.12 -16.17 3.53
C SER A 133 14.83 -17.01 2.28
N ILE A 134 14.03 -16.50 1.35
CA ILE A 134 13.61 -17.21 0.13
C ILE A 134 14.27 -16.67 -1.15
N LYS A 135 15.21 -15.71 -1.04
CA LYS A 135 15.92 -15.10 -2.20
C LYS A 135 16.67 -16.12 -3.09
N GLY A 136 16.96 -17.32 -2.62
CA GLY A 136 17.61 -18.38 -3.41
C GLY A 136 16.66 -19.24 -4.24
N MET A 137 15.35 -19.07 -4.08
CA MET A 137 14.34 -19.83 -4.83
C MET A 137 14.00 -19.13 -6.15
N ASP A 138 13.67 -19.92 -7.17
CA ASP A 138 13.29 -19.40 -8.49
C ASP A 138 11.76 -19.20 -8.57
N PHE A 139 11.35 -17.93 -8.59
CA PHE A 139 9.97 -17.50 -8.82
C PHE A 139 9.82 -16.76 -10.15
N SER A 140 10.76 -16.92 -11.07
CA SER A 140 10.78 -16.21 -12.36
C SER A 140 9.54 -16.48 -13.23
N GLU A 141 8.77 -17.52 -12.93
CA GLU A 141 7.50 -17.81 -13.60
C GLU A 141 6.36 -16.86 -13.20
N ALA A 142 6.44 -16.20 -12.06
CA ALA A 142 5.41 -15.28 -11.64
C ALA A 142 5.46 -13.99 -12.45
N ASP A 143 4.32 -13.55 -12.96
CA ASP A 143 4.19 -12.32 -13.74
C ASP A 143 3.67 -11.15 -12.90
N TRP A 144 3.00 -11.44 -11.78
CA TRP A 144 2.49 -10.44 -10.86
C TRP A 144 2.88 -10.76 -9.43
N ILE A 145 3.16 -9.70 -8.64
CA ILE A 145 3.13 -9.72 -7.18
C ILE A 145 1.86 -8.98 -6.77
N ILE A 146 1.02 -9.62 -5.96
CA ILE A 146 -0.18 -9.02 -5.38
C ILE A 146 0.09 -8.90 -3.88
N PHE A 147 0.32 -7.69 -3.39
CA PHE A 147 0.46 -7.44 -1.97
C PHE A 147 -0.86 -6.90 -1.43
N ASP A 148 -1.61 -7.79 -0.83
CA ASP A 148 -2.89 -7.47 -0.22
C ASP A 148 -2.70 -6.91 1.18
N GLU A 149 -3.41 -5.81 1.50
CA GLU A 149 -3.29 -5.07 2.75
C GLU A 149 -1.86 -4.50 2.97
N PHE A 150 -1.27 -3.92 1.91
CA PHE A 150 0.08 -3.35 2.02
C PHE A 150 0.16 -2.13 2.95
N ILE A 151 -0.93 -1.38 3.13
CA ILE A 151 -1.06 -0.38 4.20
C ILE A 151 -1.53 -1.11 5.46
N PRO A 152 -0.77 -1.03 6.56
CA PRO A 152 -1.09 -1.73 7.80
C PRO A 152 -2.37 -1.17 8.44
N GLN A 153 -3.08 -2.02 9.15
CA GLN A 153 -4.18 -1.59 9.99
C GLN A 153 -3.66 -0.97 11.30
N ALA A 154 -4.49 -0.15 11.94
CA ALA A 154 -4.15 0.43 13.23
C ALA A 154 -3.79 -0.66 14.26
N GLY A 155 -2.61 -0.52 14.88
CA GLY A 155 -2.09 -1.48 15.87
C GLY A 155 -1.19 -2.58 15.30
N GLU A 156 -1.04 -2.70 13.98
CA GLU A 156 -0.06 -3.62 13.40
C GLU A 156 1.37 -3.11 13.58
N ILE A 157 2.29 -4.04 13.86
CA ILE A 157 3.72 -3.73 13.95
C ILE A 157 4.31 -3.66 12.55
N VAL A 158 4.82 -2.49 12.19
CA VAL A 158 5.45 -2.21 10.90
C VAL A 158 6.94 -2.02 11.09
N ARG A 159 7.75 -2.66 10.24
CA ARG A 159 9.20 -2.47 10.23
C ARG A 159 9.57 -1.34 9.28
N TYR A 160 10.47 -0.46 9.70
CA TYR A 160 10.96 0.65 8.87
C TYR A 160 11.55 0.19 7.51
N ALA A 161 12.12 -1.03 7.44
CA ALA A 161 12.73 -1.57 6.23
C ALA A 161 11.75 -2.27 5.27
N GLU A 162 10.42 -2.28 5.52
CA GLU A 162 9.46 -3.01 4.68
C GLU A 162 9.46 -2.53 3.23
N GLY A 163 9.64 -1.24 3.01
CA GLY A 163 9.70 -0.68 1.66
C GLY A 163 10.90 -1.21 0.87
N GLU A 164 12.09 -1.16 1.46
CA GLU A 164 13.30 -1.70 0.84
C GLU A 164 13.20 -3.22 0.63
N MET A 165 12.65 -3.94 1.61
CA MET A 165 12.45 -5.38 1.49
C MET A 165 11.55 -5.75 0.31
N LEU A 166 10.47 -5.01 0.09
CA LEU A 166 9.56 -5.23 -1.03
C LEU A 166 10.24 -4.93 -2.37
N LEU A 167 10.94 -3.80 -2.47
CA LEU A 167 11.64 -3.41 -3.69
C LEU A 167 12.78 -4.36 -4.04
N ASP A 168 13.56 -4.77 -3.06
CA ASP A 168 14.62 -5.79 -3.23
C ASP A 168 14.06 -7.13 -3.72
N PHE A 169 12.93 -7.54 -3.17
CA PHE A 169 12.26 -8.77 -3.59
C PHE A 169 11.71 -8.64 -5.02
N TYR A 170 11.04 -7.54 -5.33
CA TYR A 170 10.60 -7.23 -6.68
C TYR A 170 11.75 -7.32 -7.68
N MET A 171 12.88 -6.66 -7.41
CA MET A 171 14.07 -6.67 -8.26
C MET A 171 14.66 -8.08 -8.42
N THR A 172 14.61 -8.90 -7.38
CA THR A 172 15.10 -10.29 -7.42
C THR A 172 14.29 -11.12 -8.42
N ILE A 173 12.96 -10.98 -8.43
CA ILE A 173 12.07 -11.73 -9.34
C ILE A 173 12.08 -11.13 -10.73
N ASN A 174 12.11 -9.80 -10.85
CA ASN A 174 12.14 -9.11 -12.14
C ASN A 174 13.47 -9.29 -12.89
N ARG A 175 14.50 -9.80 -12.21
CA ARG A 175 15.84 -9.99 -12.75
C ARG A 175 15.81 -10.88 -14.01
N ASP A 176 16.48 -10.41 -15.06
CA ASP A 176 16.65 -11.10 -16.34
C ASP A 176 15.36 -11.46 -17.11
N ARG A 177 14.16 -11.02 -16.65
CA ARG A 177 12.90 -11.29 -17.34
C ARG A 177 12.90 -10.82 -18.78
N GLN A 178 13.32 -9.57 -19.01
CA GLN A 178 13.39 -9.00 -20.39
C GLN A 178 14.37 -9.76 -21.27
N LYS A 179 15.51 -10.20 -20.73
CA LYS A 179 16.49 -11.03 -21.48
C LYS A 179 15.90 -12.39 -21.88
N ARG A 180 14.93 -12.88 -21.11
CA ARG A 180 14.21 -14.13 -21.38
C ARG A 180 12.92 -13.92 -22.19
N GLY A 181 12.69 -12.71 -22.72
CA GLY A 181 11.52 -12.37 -23.53
C GLY A 181 10.22 -12.28 -22.74
N ARG A 182 10.29 -12.16 -21.41
CA ARG A 182 9.11 -12.00 -20.55
C ARG A 182 8.81 -10.53 -20.30
N PRO A 183 7.53 -10.13 -20.17
CA PRO A 183 7.16 -8.77 -19.81
C PRO A 183 7.69 -8.40 -18.41
N PRO A 184 7.84 -7.10 -18.10
CA PRO A 184 8.16 -6.66 -16.76
C PRO A 184 7.19 -7.22 -15.72
N LEU A 185 7.72 -7.56 -14.54
CA LEU A 185 6.90 -7.99 -13.41
C LEU A 185 5.97 -6.83 -13.01
N LYS A 186 4.70 -7.12 -12.77
CA LYS A 186 3.76 -6.11 -12.25
C LYS A 186 3.62 -6.25 -10.73
N LEU A 187 3.56 -5.11 -10.03
CA LEU A 187 3.35 -5.04 -8.60
C LEU A 187 1.97 -4.41 -8.32
N MET A 188 1.07 -5.22 -7.78
CA MET A 188 -0.28 -4.83 -7.38
C MET A 188 -0.32 -4.61 -5.88
N LEU A 189 -0.56 -3.38 -5.43
CA LEU A 189 -0.59 -2.98 -4.04
C LEU A 189 -2.04 -2.63 -3.65
N PHE A 190 -2.68 -3.50 -2.88
CA PHE A 190 -4.06 -3.30 -2.42
C PHE A 190 -4.10 -2.83 -0.98
N ALA A 191 -4.86 -1.79 -0.69
CA ALA A 191 -5.00 -1.26 0.65
C ALA A 191 -6.42 -0.83 0.99
N ASN A 192 -6.71 -0.83 2.28
CA ASN A 192 -7.76 0.01 2.83
C ASN A 192 -7.19 1.40 3.13
N ALA A 193 -8.05 2.43 3.12
CA ALA A 193 -7.66 3.81 3.37
C ALA A 193 -7.39 4.03 4.86
N GLU A 194 -6.20 3.62 5.32
CA GLU A 194 -5.75 3.81 6.71
C GLU A 194 -4.80 5.02 6.79
N ASP A 195 -3.50 4.81 6.92
CA ASP A 195 -2.48 5.86 6.93
C ASP A 195 -1.67 5.79 5.64
N ILE A 196 -1.68 6.86 4.83
CA ILE A 196 -0.92 6.89 3.56
C ILE A 196 0.58 6.85 3.78
N SER A 197 1.07 7.21 4.97
CA SER A 197 2.48 7.28 5.26
C SER A 197 2.98 6.00 5.92
N THR A 198 3.44 5.08 5.09
CA THR A 198 4.02 3.80 5.48
C THR A 198 5.45 3.68 4.95
N PRO A 199 6.27 2.75 5.45
CA PRO A 199 7.59 2.50 4.88
C PRO A 199 7.55 2.18 3.39
N ILE A 200 6.51 1.50 2.90
CA ILE A 200 6.35 1.14 1.48
C ILE A 200 6.01 2.37 0.64
N THR A 201 5.01 3.17 1.02
CA THR A 201 4.62 4.38 0.29
C THR A 201 5.72 5.42 0.28
N ASN A 202 6.48 5.50 1.37
CA ASN A 202 7.66 6.36 1.47
C ASN A 202 8.83 5.86 0.62
N ALA A 203 9.10 4.56 0.57
CA ALA A 203 10.14 4.00 -0.30
C ALA A 203 9.79 4.17 -1.77
N LEU A 204 8.51 4.09 -2.13
CA LEU A 204 8.00 4.37 -3.47
C LEU A 204 7.87 5.87 -3.76
N GLU A 205 8.03 6.75 -2.78
CA GLU A 205 7.85 8.21 -2.91
C GLU A 205 6.49 8.60 -3.52
N VAL A 206 5.41 7.98 -3.04
CA VAL A 206 4.06 8.16 -3.58
C VAL A 206 3.10 8.86 -2.60
N VAL A 207 3.55 9.15 -1.39
CA VAL A 207 2.73 9.76 -0.32
C VAL A 207 2.09 11.06 -0.77
N ASP A 208 2.87 11.97 -1.39
CA ASP A 208 2.36 13.26 -1.85
C ASP A 208 1.32 13.12 -2.97
N THR A 209 1.55 12.20 -3.91
CA THR A 209 0.58 11.90 -4.98
C THR A 209 -0.74 11.39 -4.42
N MET A 210 -0.70 10.45 -3.48
CA MET A 210 -1.90 9.91 -2.84
C MET A 210 -2.64 10.99 -2.03
N ALA A 211 -1.89 11.86 -1.33
CA ALA A 211 -2.47 12.99 -0.60
C ALA A 211 -3.16 14.01 -1.53
N GLU A 212 -2.53 14.33 -2.66
CA GLU A 212 -3.11 15.23 -3.67
C GLU A 212 -4.36 14.67 -4.31
N MET A 213 -4.36 13.36 -4.65
CA MET A 213 -5.56 12.69 -5.17
C MET A 213 -6.72 12.75 -4.18
N GLY A 214 -6.47 12.50 -2.89
CA GLY A 214 -7.48 12.64 -1.85
C GLY A 214 -8.02 14.06 -1.73
N ALA A 215 -7.14 15.08 -1.72
CA ALA A 215 -7.51 16.47 -1.62
C ALA A 215 -8.34 16.96 -2.83
N LYS A 216 -8.02 16.47 -4.04
CA LYS A 216 -8.72 16.81 -5.28
C LYS A 216 -9.92 15.91 -5.59
N LYS A 217 -10.13 14.85 -4.80
CA LYS A 217 -11.13 13.79 -5.05
C LYS A 217 -10.94 13.11 -6.43
N GLU A 218 -9.69 12.92 -6.82
CA GLU A 218 -9.34 12.22 -8.05
C GLU A 218 -9.33 10.71 -7.82
N ASN A 219 -10.08 9.97 -8.64
CA ASN A 219 -10.18 8.51 -8.53
C ASN A 219 -9.10 7.77 -9.31
N VAL A 220 -8.52 8.40 -10.33
CA VAL A 220 -7.52 7.79 -11.20
C VAL A 220 -6.40 8.78 -11.49
N TYR A 221 -5.17 8.32 -11.37
CA TYR A 221 -3.99 9.06 -11.80
C TYR A 221 -2.93 8.10 -12.33
N GLU A 222 -2.21 8.48 -13.38
CA GLU A 222 -1.08 7.71 -13.90
C GLU A 222 0.17 8.59 -13.98
N ASP A 223 1.20 8.19 -13.26
CA ASP A 223 2.56 8.71 -13.45
C ASP A 223 3.23 7.90 -14.59
N LYS A 224 3.07 8.39 -15.82
CA LYS A 224 3.61 7.72 -17.02
C LYS A 224 5.14 7.62 -17.01
N LEU A 225 5.83 8.60 -16.43
CA LEU A 225 7.29 8.59 -16.35
C LEU A 225 7.80 7.47 -15.46
N ARG A 226 7.17 7.29 -14.30
CA ARG A 226 7.52 6.28 -13.32
C ARG A 226 6.79 4.95 -13.55
N ARG A 227 5.84 4.91 -14.49
CA ARG A 227 4.96 3.76 -14.75
C ARG A 227 4.20 3.30 -13.52
N ILE A 228 3.65 4.25 -12.76
CA ILE A 228 2.84 3.97 -11.58
C ILE A 228 1.41 4.41 -11.86
N PHE A 229 0.49 3.48 -11.70
CA PHE A 229 -0.95 3.72 -11.79
C PHE A 229 -1.54 3.77 -10.39
N PHE A 230 -2.39 4.77 -10.15
CA PHE A 230 -3.07 5.00 -8.88
C PHE A 230 -4.58 4.92 -9.10
N ARG A 231 -5.24 4.18 -8.22
CA ARG A 231 -6.68 3.99 -8.24
C ARG A 231 -7.27 4.17 -6.85
N HIS A 232 -8.06 5.21 -6.66
CA HIS A 232 -8.95 5.36 -5.53
C HIS A 232 -10.34 4.85 -5.94
N ILE A 233 -10.78 3.75 -5.34
CA ILE A 233 -12.13 3.24 -5.54
C ILE A 233 -13.03 3.97 -4.55
N SER A 234 -13.71 5.01 -5.03
CA SER A 234 -14.55 5.87 -4.19
C SER A 234 -15.87 5.20 -3.81
N PHE A 235 -16.51 5.75 -2.79
CA PHE A 235 -17.85 5.33 -2.38
C PHE A 235 -18.90 5.55 -3.50
N ASP A 236 -18.77 6.63 -4.25
CA ASP A 236 -19.73 6.98 -5.32
C ASP A 236 -19.68 6.00 -6.49
N GLU A 237 -18.50 5.42 -6.78
CA GLU A 237 -18.37 4.42 -7.86
C GLU A 237 -18.89 3.04 -7.44
N PHE A 238 -18.69 2.67 -6.18
CA PHE A 238 -19.13 1.38 -5.63
C PHE A 238 -19.91 1.63 -4.33
N PRO A 239 -21.14 2.19 -4.44
CA PRO A 239 -21.97 2.46 -3.27
C PRO A 239 -22.36 1.16 -2.57
N LEU A 240 -22.61 1.24 -1.27
CA LEU A 240 -23.18 0.12 -0.54
C LEU A 240 -24.61 -0.14 -1.02
N SER A 241 -24.92 -1.40 -1.25
CA SER A 241 -26.31 -1.83 -1.40
C SER A 241 -27.10 -1.64 -0.10
N GLU A 242 -28.41 -1.57 -0.17
CA GLU A 242 -29.24 -1.47 1.03
C GLU A 242 -29.04 -2.65 2.01
N ALA A 243 -28.67 -3.83 1.48
CA ALA A 243 -28.37 -5.00 2.30
C ALA A 243 -27.02 -4.87 3.06
N GLU A 244 -26.08 -4.10 2.55
CA GLU A 244 -24.79 -3.83 3.21
C GLU A 244 -24.87 -2.68 4.22
N LYS A 245 -25.92 -1.86 4.16
CA LYS A 245 -26.20 -0.81 5.13
C LYS A 245 -26.85 -1.41 6.37
N ASP A 246 -26.05 -2.09 7.15
CA ASP A 246 -26.46 -2.75 8.39
C ASP A 246 -26.65 -1.77 9.57
N GLY A 247 -26.99 -2.33 10.74
CA GLY A 247 -27.17 -1.52 11.95
C GLY A 247 -25.96 -0.69 12.34
N MET A 248 -24.72 -1.18 12.09
CA MET A 248 -23.48 -0.44 12.39
C MET A 248 -23.28 0.74 11.44
N TYR A 249 -23.69 0.62 10.18
CA TYR A 249 -23.67 1.73 9.22
C TYR A 249 -24.44 2.94 9.76
N TYR A 250 -25.67 2.71 10.23
CA TYR A 250 -26.52 3.77 10.78
C TYR A 250 -26.05 4.25 12.16
N THR A 251 -25.64 3.33 13.03
CA THR A 251 -25.21 3.65 14.40
C THR A 251 -23.98 4.55 14.41
N MET A 252 -23.06 4.32 13.48
CA MET A 252 -21.76 5.02 13.41
C MET A 252 -21.76 6.18 12.43
N TYR A 253 -22.87 6.43 11.73
CA TYR A 253 -22.96 7.49 10.72
C TYR A 253 -22.48 8.86 11.23
N GLY A 254 -21.62 9.52 10.45
CA GLY A 254 -21.03 10.82 10.79
C GLY A 254 -19.90 10.78 11.83
N THR A 255 -19.40 9.60 12.20
CA THR A 255 -18.19 9.47 13.02
C THR A 255 -16.95 9.27 12.15
N ALA A 256 -15.75 9.60 12.67
CA ALA A 256 -14.48 9.33 12.01
C ALA A 256 -14.29 7.83 11.69
N TRP A 257 -14.86 6.94 12.49
CA TRP A 257 -14.84 5.50 12.21
C TRP A 257 -15.69 5.17 10.97
N TRP A 258 -16.83 5.84 10.79
CA TRP A 258 -17.69 5.68 9.63
C TRP A 258 -16.98 6.17 8.34
N ASP A 259 -16.37 7.36 8.38
CA ASP A 259 -15.64 7.95 7.25
C ASP A 259 -14.51 7.02 6.78
N LYS A 260 -13.79 6.43 7.72
CA LYS A 260 -12.74 5.45 7.45
C LYS A 260 -13.28 4.15 6.88
N THR A 261 -14.33 3.60 7.46
CA THR A 261 -14.81 2.24 7.17
C THR A 261 -15.65 2.20 5.91
N TYR A 262 -16.53 3.18 5.74
CA TYR A 262 -17.49 3.27 4.64
C TYR A 262 -17.13 4.34 3.62
N GLY A 263 -16.57 5.47 4.03
CA GLY A 263 -16.16 6.55 3.14
C GLY A 263 -14.92 6.22 2.30
N GLY A 264 -14.03 5.39 2.82
CA GLY A 264 -12.79 5.02 2.12
C GLY A 264 -11.76 6.14 2.03
N GLU A 265 -11.91 7.18 2.86
CA GLU A 265 -10.97 8.29 2.95
C GLU A 265 -9.87 8.01 3.97
N PHE A 266 -8.69 8.60 3.76
CA PHE A 266 -7.57 8.51 4.70
C PHE A 266 -7.83 9.34 5.96
N SER A 267 -8.78 8.89 6.79
CA SER A 267 -9.21 9.58 8.00
C SER A 267 -8.14 9.60 9.11
N GLY A 268 -7.10 8.77 8.99
CA GLY A 268 -5.94 8.78 9.90
C GLY A 268 -4.91 9.87 9.61
N ASN A 269 -5.07 10.64 8.52
CA ASN A 269 -4.11 11.64 8.07
C ASN A 269 -4.69 13.05 8.20
N ASP A 270 -3.95 13.95 8.86
CA ASP A 270 -4.30 15.36 8.95
C ASP A 270 -3.59 16.16 7.86
N PHE A 271 -4.34 16.60 6.86
CA PHE A 271 -3.83 17.43 5.76
C PHE A 271 -4.00 18.94 6.02
N SER A 272 -4.59 19.36 7.13
CA SER A 272 -4.93 20.76 7.43
C SER A 272 -3.71 21.67 7.47
N ASN A 273 -2.55 21.10 7.80
CA ASN A 273 -1.29 21.84 7.88
C ASN A 273 -0.52 21.89 6.55
N VAL A 274 -1.07 21.34 5.46
CA VAL A 274 -0.43 21.35 4.14
C VAL A 274 -0.99 22.49 3.29
N CYS A 275 -0.15 23.46 2.96
CA CYS A 275 -0.54 24.60 2.14
C CYS A 275 0.66 25.28 1.46
N ASP A 276 0.40 26.04 0.41
CA ASP A 276 1.40 26.91 -0.19
C ASP A 276 1.46 28.25 0.55
N MET A 277 2.66 28.65 0.95
CA MET A 277 2.91 29.93 1.63
C MET A 277 4.06 30.71 0.99
N SER A 278 3.94 32.03 0.99
CA SER A 278 5.03 32.91 0.59
C SER A 278 6.08 33.03 1.71
N ILE A 279 7.35 32.75 1.39
CA ILE A 279 8.47 32.82 2.34
C ILE A 279 9.12 34.22 2.45
N LYS A 280 8.57 35.27 1.80
CA LYS A 280 9.16 36.61 1.74
C LYS A 280 9.48 37.26 3.12
N ARG A 281 8.74 36.87 4.15
CA ARG A 281 8.91 37.39 5.54
C ARG A 281 9.48 36.32 6.48
N PHE A 282 10.00 35.24 5.94
CA PHE A 282 10.54 34.16 6.72
C PHE A 282 12.07 34.14 6.64
N ARG A 283 12.70 33.68 7.71
CA ARG A 283 14.13 33.38 7.81
C ARG A 283 14.35 31.90 7.77
N CYS A 284 15.22 31.42 6.90
CA CYS A 284 15.60 30.02 6.87
C CYS A 284 16.46 29.66 8.09
N LEU A 285 16.05 28.67 8.86
CA LEU A 285 16.77 28.19 10.03
C LEU A 285 17.56 26.92 9.73
N TYR A 286 16.90 25.92 9.17
CA TYR A 286 17.46 24.59 9.03
C TYR A 286 17.35 24.09 7.60
N HIS A 287 18.33 23.27 7.23
CA HIS A 287 18.37 22.48 6.02
C HIS A 287 18.46 21.03 6.42
N LEU A 288 17.60 20.17 5.84
CA LEU A 288 17.64 18.72 5.98
C LEU A 288 17.87 18.10 4.61
N HIS A 289 18.95 17.33 4.51
CA HIS A 289 19.25 16.48 3.36
C HIS A 289 18.82 15.03 3.69
N TYR A 290 18.09 14.36 2.81
CA TYR A 290 17.63 12.99 3.03
C TYR A 290 17.45 12.24 1.71
N ARG A 291 17.53 10.90 1.75
CA ARG A 291 17.37 10.03 0.58
C ARG A 291 18.24 10.45 -0.61
N LYS A 292 19.49 10.79 -0.33
CA LYS A 292 20.54 11.14 -1.29
C LYS A 292 20.28 12.35 -2.19
N ASN A 293 19.04 12.68 -2.53
CA ASN A 293 18.70 13.70 -3.53
C ASN A 293 17.64 14.69 -3.09
N HIS A 294 17.16 14.59 -1.84
CA HIS A 294 16.10 15.45 -1.37
C HIS A 294 16.60 16.45 -0.35
N ASP A 295 16.29 17.72 -0.60
CA ASP A 295 16.61 18.83 0.30
C ASP A 295 15.34 19.55 0.69
N ILE A 296 15.14 19.76 1.98
CA ILE A 296 14.07 20.59 2.52
C ILE A 296 14.65 21.68 3.43
N TYR A 297 13.96 22.78 3.46
CA TYR A 297 14.35 23.96 4.21
C TYR A 297 13.23 24.36 5.17
N ILE A 298 13.60 24.60 6.41
CA ILE A 298 12.68 24.98 7.49
C ILE A 298 12.87 26.46 7.80
N TYR A 299 11.81 27.18 7.58
CA TYR A 299 11.75 28.63 7.76
C TYR A 299 10.94 28.98 8.99
N ILE A 300 11.25 30.14 9.62
CA ILE A 300 10.44 30.75 10.66
C ILE A 300 10.08 32.18 10.27
N ASN A 301 8.84 32.59 10.55
CA ASN A 301 8.46 33.97 10.53
C ASN A 301 8.77 34.58 11.90
N PRO A 302 9.75 35.52 12.01
CA PRO A 302 10.19 36.05 13.29
C PRO A 302 9.12 36.87 14.02
N ASN A 303 8.10 37.37 13.32
CA ASN A 303 7.04 38.18 13.89
C ASN A 303 5.90 37.35 14.50
N THR A 304 5.65 36.13 13.94
CA THR A 304 4.52 35.30 14.37
C THR A 304 4.95 33.99 15.04
N GLY A 305 6.23 33.61 14.92
CA GLY A 305 6.73 32.34 15.39
C GLY A 305 6.25 31.13 14.54
N MET A 306 5.59 31.37 13.42
CA MET A 306 5.12 30.34 12.50
C MET A 306 6.27 29.72 11.70
N TYR A 307 6.34 28.40 11.66
CA TYR A 307 7.27 27.66 10.82
C TYR A 307 6.64 27.28 9.48
N TYR A 308 7.48 27.21 8.44
CA TYR A 308 7.10 26.68 7.13
C TYR A 308 8.19 25.78 6.55
N VAL A 309 7.80 24.60 6.06
CA VAL A 309 8.71 23.61 5.49
C VAL A 309 8.48 23.50 3.98
N THR A 310 9.56 23.70 3.21
CA THR A 310 9.49 23.77 1.75
C THR A 310 10.79 23.28 1.10
N THR A 311 10.76 23.03 -0.22
CA THR A 311 11.95 22.77 -1.04
C THR A 311 12.67 24.05 -1.51
N SER A 312 12.06 25.22 -1.30
CA SER A 312 12.67 26.48 -1.72
C SER A 312 13.95 26.74 -0.94
N LYS A 313 15.08 26.83 -1.65
CA LYS A 313 16.40 27.00 -1.05
C LYS A 313 16.56 28.39 -0.40
N GLY A 314 17.16 28.44 0.80
CA GLY A 314 17.52 29.63 1.52
C GLY A 314 18.86 29.52 2.23
N GLN A 315 19.35 30.65 2.74
CA GLN A 315 20.54 30.65 3.57
C GLN A 315 20.17 30.20 4.99
N TYR A 316 20.60 29.00 5.34
CA TYR A 316 20.27 28.34 6.61
C TYR A 316 21.36 28.58 7.69
N ILE A 317 20.96 28.39 8.94
CA ILE A 317 21.88 28.49 10.10
C ILE A 317 22.56 27.16 10.36
N LYS A 318 21.81 26.04 10.26
CA LYS A 318 22.28 24.68 10.57
C LYS A 318 21.77 23.68 9.55
N SER A 319 22.61 22.69 9.24
CA SER A 319 22.29 21.62 8.30
C SER A 319 22.45 20.25 8.95
N PHE A 320 21.60 19.30 8.54
CA PHE A 320 21.67 17.90 8.94
C PHE A 320 21.52 17.00 7.73
N ASN A 321 22.34 15.97 7.67
CA ASN A 321 22.24 14.91 6.65
C ASN A 321 21.58 13.68 7.28
N LEU A 322 20.29 13.49 7.02
CA LEU A 322 19.51 12.39 7.58
C LEU A 322 19.84 11.01 6.97
N ASP A 323 20.71 10.95 5.95
CA ASP A 323 21.29 9.69 5.48
C ASP A 323 22.40 9.17 6.42
N LYS A 324 22.78 9.97 7.44
CA LYS A 324 23.80 9.65 8.43
C LYS A 324 23.16 9.48 9.83
N GLU A 325 23.35 8.34 10.46
CA GLU A 325 22.77 8.02 11.78
C GLU A 325 23.10 9.08 12.85
N ASN A 326 24.35 9.54 12.91
CA ASN A 326 24.75 10.56 13.88
C ASN A 326 23.99 11.91 13.67
N ASP A 327 23.74 12.27 12.40
CA ASP A 327 23.00 13.51 12.10
C ASP A 327 21.50 13.34 12.34
N GLN A 328 20.95 12.12 12.20
CA GLN A 328 19.57 11.80 12.59
C GLN A 328 19.38 12.04 14.09
N LYS A 329 20.27 11.49 14.93
CA LYS A 329 20.23 11.66 16.40
C LYS A 329 20.41 13.13 16.79
N ARG A 330 21.38 13.83 16.17
CA ARG A 330 21.60 15.26 16.41
C ARG A 330 20.38 16.10 16.02
N TYR A 331 19.81 15.86 14.83
CA TYR A 331 18.62 16.56 14.39
C TYR A 331 17.48 16.41 15.39
N TRP A 332 17.20 15.16 15.79
CA TRP A 332 16.11 14.89 16.72
C TRP A 332 16.28 15.61 18.06
N LEU A 333 17.46 15.50 18.65
CA LEU A 333 17.74 16.09 19.96
C LEU A 333 17.84 17.63 19.93
N ASP A 334 18.46 18.17 18.88
CA ASP A 334 18.74 19.61 18.82
C ASP A 334 17.54 20.44 18.32
N VAL A 335 16.66 19.83 17.50
CA VAL A 335 15.64 20.57 16.74
C VAL A 335 14.33 19.80 16.59
N GLY A 336 14.36 18.50 16.35
CA GLY A 336 13.19 17.73 15.96
C GLY A 336 12.08 17.72 17.01
N ILE A 337 12.44 17.68 18.30
CA ILE A 337 11.49 17.71 19.41
C ILE A 337 10.74 19.06 19.44
N ASP A 338 11.47 20.17 19.27
CA ASP A 338 10.88 21.52 19.29
C ASP A 338 9.98 21.76 18.07
N LEU A 339 10.38 21.28 16.88
CA LEU A 339 9.56 21.38 15.68
C LEU A 339 8.26 20.55 15.82
N ARG A 340 8.35 19.36 16.42
CA ARG A 340 7.16 18.58 16.71
C ARG A 340 6.23 19.28 17.68
N ALA A 341 6.77 19.89 18.74
CA ALA A 341 5.99 20.70 19.67
C ALA A 341 5.32 21.89 18.96
N ALA A 342 6.05 22.60 18.11
CA ALA A 342 5.50 23.70 17.31
C ALA A 342 4.36 23.23 16.38
N CYS A 343 4.44 22.01 15.84
CA CYS A 343 3.34 21.44 15.04
C CYS A 343 2.09 21.16 15.89
N ILE A 344 2.26 20.59 17.10
CA ILE A 344 1.15 20.34 18.04
C ILE A 344 0.47 21.66 18.48
N GLU A 345 1.25 22.74 18.58
CA GLU A 345 0.76 24.08 18.91
C GLU A 345 0.17 24.84 17.70
N ASP A 346 -0.06 24.16 16.58
CA ASP A 346 -0.56 24.75 15.32
C ASP A 346 0.33 25.87 14.74
N ARG A 347 1.61 25.88 15.08
CA ARG A 347 2.60 26.87 14.63
C ARG A 347 3.47 26.36 13.46
N MET A 348 3.01 25.35 12.71
CA MET A 348 3.78 24.80 11.61
C MET A 348 2.91 24.53 10.39
N ARG A 349 3.45 24.81 9.19
CA ARG A 349 2.81 24.52 7.91
C ARG A 349 3.82 23.87 6.97
N PHE A 350 3.34 23.07 6.05
CA PHE A 350 4.15 22.24 5.16
C PHE A 350 3.72 22.44 3.71
N LYS A 351 4.68 22.50 2.81
CA LYS A 351 4.37 22.54 1.38
C LYS A 351 3.81 21.22 0.86
N ARG A 352 4.20 20.09 1.50
CA ARG A 352 3.79 18.72 1.12
C ARG A 352 3.52 17.89 2.37
N TYR A 353 2.66 16.91 2.24
CA TYR A 353 2.35 16.00 3.35
C TYR A 353 3.55 15.16 3.79
N SER A 354 4.40 14.73 2.86
CA SER A 354 5.61 13.99 3.17
C SER A 354 6.56 14.75 4.12
N PHE A 355 6.54 16.11 4.09
CA PHE A 355 7.35 16.92 5.00
C PHE A 355 6.76 16.96 6.41
N TYR A 356 5.42 17.02 6.52
CA TYR A 356 4.73 16.85 7.80
C TYR A 356 5.16 15.53 8.45
N ASP A 357 5.07 14.46 7.71
CA ASP A 357 5.36 13.12 8.21
C ASP A 357 6.83 12.95 8.60
N LEU A 358 7.76 13.43 7.77
CA LEU A 358 9.20 13.42 8.06
C LEU A 358 9.55 14.13 9.37
N ILE A 359 8.86 15.21 9.72
CA ILE A 359 9.15 16.01 10.92
C ILE A 359 8.38 15.50 12.13
N VAL A 360 7.08 15.31 12.00
CA VAL A 360 6.20 14.95 13.13
C VAL A 360 6.34 13.47 13.51
N ASN A 361 6.43 12.62 12.51
CA ASN A 361 6.52 11.16 12.66
C ASN A 361 7.95 10.63 12.45
N PHE A 362 8.96 11.46 12.69
CA PHE A 362 10.38 11.15 12.44
C PHE A 362 10.80 9.75 12.92
N LYS A 363 10.36 9.37 14.13
CA LYS A 363 10.68 8.05 14.70
C LYS A 363 10.05 6.85 14.00
N LYS A 364 9.08 7.06 13.07
CA LYS A 364 8.61 5.97 12.23
C LYS A 364 9.65 5.52 11.20
N PHE A 365 10.58 6.41 10.83
CA PHE A 365 11.52 6.22 9.72
C PHE A 365 12.97 6.15 10.14
N TYR A 366 13.30 6.62 11.33
CA TYR A 366 14.66 6.69 11.84
C TYR A 366 14.74 6.18 13.28
N GLU A 367 15.76 5.35 13.55
CA GLU A 367 16.08 4.91 14.90
C GLU A 367 16.81 6.03 15.65
N THR A 368 16.17 6.63 16.66
CA THR A 368 16.75 7.74 17.48
C THR A 368 16.60 7.50 18.97
#